data_2e54f5c03652ce239b58b1ebba38cb6e
#
_entry.id   2e54f5c03652ce239b58b1ebba38cb6e
#
_cell.length_a   1.000
_cell.length_b   1.000
_cell.length_c   1.000
_cell.angle_alpha   90.00
_cell.angle_beta   90.00
_cell.angle_gamma   90.00
#
_symmetry.space_group_name_H-M   'P 1'
#
loop_
_entity.id
_entity.type
_entity.pdbx_description
1 polymer ?
#
loop_
_entity_poly.entity_id
_entity_poly.type
_entity_poly.pdbx_seq_one_letter_code
_entity_poly.pdbx_strand_id
1 'polypeptide(L)'
;MKIRAVKAYSLKGKMLVFVIRTLAWIFSFFMGKKWEVPMTGFEENPANMSNRLINLLYFAYKYYFRPHIKDDTNGQTELYFKNQTIDFSPPQGFCEKANLTINAGGDLMPYEWIRREYCENLWDDIGKDFFDADIVFANLETPVDTSQPATYVPEVMLNDMLFNADEEMFSIFNGMGKYKGLDIVSTANNHGLDMEEAGVINTIEFLNKQGIAFTGTARNEAENFNFPILERNGIRVAFLAYTFSLNTREVPQGKNYLINHIRLNVKDVDLSLITKHCVSARQRGADFVVASLHFGNAYQCYPSKHIMENAHRVFDECGVDLILGGHPHNIQPMERYEFVCPFSGVSKQGFIIYSLADFIACDIFTWCHLPVYLKLNLKKGTWNGKEICLLTNVVAVPVYTCATYKSSKQRSLYLLNAASVQNGQNEKSSKILSTYHRAELNHLLKFYNNHFNNFRHK
;
A
#
# COMPACT_ATOMS: atom_id res chain seq x y z
N MET A 1 5.23 -29.59 1.86
CA MET A 1 4.56 -29.09 3.10
C MET A 1 3.34 -28.28 2.68
N LYS A 2 2.18 -28.45 3.33
CA LYS A 2 0.98 -27.66 2.99
C LYS A 2 1.09 -26.28 3.69
N ILE A 3 1.09 -25.21 2.90
CA ILE A 3 1.08 -23.84 3.41
C ILE A 3 -0.33 -23.51 3.92
N ARG A 4 -0.40 -22.85 5.06
CA ARG A 4 -1.65 -22.44 5.69
C ARG A 4 -2.00 -21.04 5.17
N ALA A 5 -3.25 -20.80 4.80
CA ALA A 5 -3.71 -19.46 4.41
C ALA A 5 -3.67 -18.47 5.60
N VAL A 6 -3.79 -19.00 6.83
CA VAL A 6 -3.76 -18.22 8.08
C VAL A 6 -2.83 -18.89 9.07
N LYS A 7 -1.92 -18.10 9.67
CA LYS A 7 -0.87 -18.57 10.57
C LYS A 7 -0.92 -17.78 11.88
N ALA A 8 -1.61 -18.31 12.88
CA ALA A 8 -1.55 -17.78 14.25
C ALA A 8 -0.36 -18.38 15.02
N TYR A 9 0.25 -17.57 15.88
CA TYR A 9 1.44 -17.91 16.65
C TYR A 9 1.09 -18.34 18.08
N SER A 10 0.20 -17.57 18.76
CA SER A 10 -0.23 -17.86 20.13
C SER A 10 -1.22 -19.04 20.19
N LEU A 11 -1.32 -19.67 21.36
CA LEU A 11 -2.31 -20.73 21.58
C LEU A 11 -3.75 -20.18 21.46
N LYS A 12 -4.00 -18.99 22.02
CA LYS A 12 -5.29 -18.30 21.93
C LYS A 12 -5.64 -17.99 20.47
N GLY A 13 -4.70 -17.44 19.69
CA GLY A 13 -4.88 -17.17 18.28
C GLY A 13 -5.19 -18.44 17.48
N LYS A 14 -4.46 -19.53 17.71
CA LYS A 14 -4.72 -20.83 17.06
C LYS A 14 -6.12 -21.37 17.35
N MET A 15 -6.60 -21.24 18.58
CA MET A 15 -7.96 -21.64 18.95
C MET A 15 -9.02 -20.77 18.25
N LEU A 16 -8.86 -19.45 18.27
CA LEU A 16 -9.77 -18.52 17.58
C LEU A 16 -9.83 -18.81 16.07
N VAL A 17 -8.66 -18.94 15.42
CA VAL A 17 -8.53 -19.29 14.00
C VAL A 17 -9.25 -20.59 13.69
N PHE A 18 -9.13 -21.62 14.54
CA PHE A 18 -9.83 -22.89 14.37
C PHE A 18 -11.35 -22.73 14.43
N VAL A 19 -11.85 -22.00 15.43
CA VAL A 19 -13.30 -21.75 15.61
C VAL A 19 -13.86 -20.96 14.42
N ILE A 20 -13.24 -19.83 14.07
CA ILE A 20 -13.69 -18.98 12.96
C ILE A 20 -13.69 -19.74 11.64
N ARG A 21 -12.63 -20.49 11.37
CA ARG A 21 -12.54 -21.34 10.18
C ARG A 21 -13.67 -22.37 10.10
N THR A 22 -13.95 -23.03 11.21
CA THR A 22 -15.00 -24.05 11.28
C THR A 22 -16.38 -23.45 11.05
N LEU A 23 -16.66 -22.30 11.67
CA LEU A 23 -17.91 -21.57 11.47
C LEU A 23 -18.03 -21.10 10.00
N ALA A 24 -16.99 -20.49 9.44
CA ALA A 24 -17.00 -20.05 8.04
C ALA A 24 -17.24 -21.23 7.08
N TRP A 25 -16.65 -22.39 7.34
CA TRP A 25 -16.88 -23.62 6.55
C TRP A 25 -18.34 -24.07 6.64
N ILE A 26 -18.93 -24.15 7.86
CA ILE A 26 -20.33 -24.54 8.04
C ILE A 26 -21.26 -23.57 7.31
N PHE A 27 -21.08 -22.25 7.49
CA PHE A 27 -21.94 -21.26 6.85
C PHE A 27 -21.80 -21.25 5.34
N SER A 28 -20.65 -21.62 4.78
CA SER A 28 -20.46 -21.70 3.32
C SER A 28 -21.43 -22.69 2.64
N PHE A 29 -21.88 -23.73 3.32
CA PHE A 29 -22.89 -24.64 2.78
C PHE A 29 -24.26 -23.99 2.59
N PHE A 30 -24.59 -23.02 3.46
CA PHE A 30 -25.87 -22.30 3.39
C PHE A 30 -25.82 -21.11 2.43
N MET A 31 -24.65 -20.50 2.26
CA MET A 31 -24.47 -19.32 1.41
C MET A 31 -24.29 -19.65 -0.06
N GLY A 32 -23.86 -20.88 -0.38
CA GLY A 32 -23.70 -21.38 -1.75
C GLY A 32 -22.89 -20.46 -2.63
N LYS A 33 -23.29 -20.29 -3.88
CA LYS A 33 -22.57 -19.46 -4.87
C LYS A 33 -22.46 -17.96 -4.51
N LYS A 34 -23.26 -17.45 -3.56
CA LYS A 34 -23.19 -16.03 -3.14
C LYS A 34 -21.82 -15.65 -2.57
N TRP A 35 -21.09 -16.62 -2.01
CA TRP A 35 -19.77 -16.39 -1.44
C TRP A 35 -18.62 -16.70 -2.41
N GLU A 36 -18.92 -17.11 -3.63
CA GLU A 36 -17.91 -17.42 -4.67
C GLU A 36 -17.48 -16.19 -5.48
N VAL A 37 -18.17 -15.06 -5.29
CA VAL A 37 -17.88 -13.78 -5.94
C VAL A 37 -17.63 -12.69 -4.88
N PRO A 38 -16.87 -11.64 -5.20
CA PRO A 38 -16.73 -10.49 -4.33
C PRO A 38 -18.09 -9.89 -3.98
N MET A 39 -18.27 -9.50 -2.72
CA MET A 39 -19.49 -8.81 -2.27
C MET A 39 -19.29 -7.31 -2.43
N THR A 40 -19.90 -6.72 -3.46
CA THR A 40 -19.72 -5.32 -3.86
C THR A 40 -20.00 -4.29 -2.75
N GLY A 41 -20.92 -4.58 -1.83
CA GLY A 41 -21.20 -3.68 -0.70
C GLY A 41 -20.02 -3.45 0.25
N PHE A 42 -18.98 -4.31 0.20
CA PHE A 42 -17.74 -4.14 0.96
C PHE A 42 -16.75 -3.24 0.25
N GLU A 43 -16.75 -3.25 -1.07
CA GLU A 43 -15.88 -2.39 -1.87
C GLU A 43 -16.27 -0.92 -1.69
N GLU A 44 -17.57 -0.65 -1.48
CA GLU A 44 -18.08 0.72 -1.32
C GLU A 44 -17.87 1.28 0.09
N ASN A 45 -17.98 0.43 1.12
CA ASN A 45 -17.82 0.83 2.51
C ASN A 45 -17.35 -0.34 3.38
N PRO A 46 -16.04 -0.43 3.70
CA PRO A 46 -15.49 -1.49 4.54
C PRO A 46 -16.04 -1.49 5.97
N ALA A 47 -16.55 -0.37 6.49
CA ALA A 47 -17.19 -0.34 7.81
C ALA A 47 -18.40 -1.28 7.90
N ASN A 48 -18.98 -1.68 6.77
CA ASN A 48 -20.04 -2.69 6.74
C ASN A 48 -19.52 -4.11 7.06
N MET A 49 -18.19 -4.29 7.09
CA MET A 49 -17.58 -5.61 7.19
C MET A 49 -17.59 -6.18 8.59
N SER A 50 -17.28 -5.37 9.58
CA SER A 50 -17.08 -5.81 10.97
C SER A 50 -18.37 -5.86 11.78
N ASN A 51 -19.40 -5.14 11.36
CA ASN A 51 -20.60 -4.94 12.16
C ASN A 51 -21.64 -6.08 12.09
N ARG A 52 -21.42 -7.11 11.25
CA ARG A 52 -22.33 -8.25 11.12
C ARG A 52 -21.57 -9.57 11.12
N LEU A 53 -21.96 -10.49 11.98
CA LEU A 53 -21.37 -11.84 12.07
C LEU A 53 -21.27 -12.52 10.70
N ILE A 54 -22.27 -12.37 9.85
CA ILE A 54 -22.28 -12.96 8.50
C ILE A 54 -21.15 -12.39 7.64
N ASN A 55 -20.83 -11.11 7.79
CA ASN A 55 -19.77 -10.44 7.07
C ASN A 55 -18.39 -10.92 7.55
N LEU A 56 -18.19 -11.02 8.86
CA LEU A 56 -16.98 -11.60 9.44
C LEU A 56 -16.75 -13.03 8.95
N LEU A 57 -17.81 -13.83 8.88
CA LEU A 57 -17.73 -15.21 8.38
C LEU A 57 -17.45 -15.28 6.86
N TYR A 58 -17.97 -14.34 6.07
CA TYR A 58 -17.63 -14.23 4.66
C TYR A 58 -16.15 -13.89 4.47
N PHE A 59 -15.62 -12.94 5.26
CA PHE A 59 -14.19 -12.65 5.24
C PHE A 59 -13.35 -13.87 5.60
N ALA A 60 -13.69 -14.52 6.68
CA ALA A 60 -13.02 -15.75 7.08
C ALA A 60 -13.10 -16.80 5.95
N TYR A 61 -14.27 -16.97 5.31
CA TYR A 61 -14.41 -17.86 4.17
C TYR A 61 -13.48 -17.50 3.02
N LYS A 62 -13.44 -16.22 2.65
CA LYS A 62 -12.56 -15.70 1.61
C LYS A 62 -11.10 -16.04 1.92
N TYR A 63 -10.62 -15.76 3.13
CA TYR A 63 -9.24 -16.02 3.54
C TYR A 63 -8.86 -17.49 3.58
N TYR A 64 -9.70 -18.31 4.18
CA TYR A 64 -9.38 -19.70 4.39
C TYR A 64 -9.56 -20.57 3.17
N PHE A 65 -10.51 -20.23 2.32
CA PHE A 65 -10.95 -21.14 1.27
C PHE A 65 -10.90 -20.54 -0.13
N ARG A 66 -10.95 -19.21 -0.26
CA ARG A 66 -11.03 -18.52 -1.57
C ARG A 66 -10.16 -17.25 -1.63
N PRO A 67 -8.86 -17.32 -1.31
CA PRO A 67 -8.01 -16.11 -1.24
C PRO A 67 -7.84 -15.40 -2.59
N HIS A 68 -8.22 -16.04 -3.70
CA HIS A 68 -8.06 -15.54 -5.08
C HIS A 68 -9.38 -15.26 -5.77
N ILE A 69 -10.44 -14.94 -5.00
CA ILE A 69 -11.72 -14.50 -5.57
C ILE A 69 -11.48 -13.32 -6.53
N LYS A 70 -12.12 -13.39 -7.72
CA LYS A 70 -12.15 -12.37 -8.75
C LYS A 70 -13.59 -12.01 -9.05
N ASP A 71 -13.83 -10.78 -9.51
CA ASP A 71 -15.16 -10.35 -9.95
C ASP A 71 -15.48 -10.80 -11.38
N ASP A 72 -14.48 -11.26 -12.14
CA ASP A 72 -14.68 -11.85 -13.45
C ASP A 72 -14.72 -13.38 -13.38
N THR A 73 -15.74 -13.97 -13.99
CA THR A 73 -15.88 -15.43 -14.10
C THR A 73 -15.08 -16.02 -15.27
N ASN A 74 -14.55 -15.18 -16.16
CA ASN A 74 -13.93 -15.58 -17.42
C ASN A 74 -12.41 -15.50 -17.43
N GLY A 75 -11.79 -15.08 -16.31
CA GLY A 75 -10.33 -14.96 -16.17
C GLY A 75 -9.71 -13.84 -17.01
N GLN A 76 -10.51 -12.89 -17.49
CA GLN A 76 -10.02 -11.79 -18.34
C GLN A 76 -9.11 -10.84 -17.57
N THR A 77 -9.40 -10.55 -16.30
CA THR A 77 -8.56 -9.71 -15.44
C THR A 77 -7.16 -10.30 -15.29
N GLU A 78 -7.07 -11.61 -15.03
CA GLU A 78 -5.77 -12.29 -14.92
C GLU A 78 -5.02 -12.27 -16.24
N LEU A 79 -5.69 -12.51 -17.35
CA LEU A 79 -5.08 -12.46 -18.68
C LEU A 79 -4.61 -11.05 -19.03
N TYR A 80 -5.40 -10.04 -18.68
CA TYR A 80 -5.03 -8.63 -18.87
C TYR A 80 -3.71 -8.31 -18.19
N PHE A 81 -3.57 -8.62 -16.90
CA PHE A 81 -2.34 -8.32 -16.16
C PHE A 81 -1.16 -9.22 -16.56
N LYS A 82 -1.39 -10.46 -16.97
CA LYS A 82 -0.33 -11.33 -17.53
C LYS A 82 0.28 -10.79 -18.82
N ASN A 83 -0.49 -10.06 -19.59
CA ASN A 83 -0.06 -9.47 -20.87
C ASN A 83 0.58 -8.09 -20.70
N GLN A 84 0.56 -7.52 -19.48
CA GLN A 84 1.21 -6.24 -19.21
C GLN A 84 2.72 -6.33 -19.36
N THR A 85 3.29 -5.32 -20.02
CA THR A 85 4.75 -5.13 -20.12
C THR A 85 5.11 -3.83 -19.42
N ILE A 86 5.85 -3.93 -18.32
CA ILE A 86 6.34 -2.77 -17.58
C ILE A 86 7.71 -2.39 -18.14
N ASP A 87 7.69 -1.60 -19.20
CA ASP A 87 8.87 -1.05 -19.86
C ASP A 87 8.65 0.44 -20.11
N PHE A 88 9.54 1.27 -19.60
CA PHE A 88 9.48 2.73 -19.60
C PHE A 88 10.72 3.35 -20.27
N SER A 89 11.17 2.81 -21.37
CA SER A 89 12.29 3.38 -22.12
C SER A 89 11.97 4.81 -22.57
N PRO A 90 12.89 5.77 -22.39
CA PRO A 90 12.74 7.11 -22.95
C PRO A 90 12.55 7.05 -24.48
N PRO A 91 11.77 7.98 -25.07
CA PRO A 91 11.58 8.02 -26.49
C PRO A 91 12.89 8.36 -27.23
N GLN A 92 13.03 7.89 -28.47
CA GLN A 92 14.20 8.18 -29.28
C GLN A 92 14.40 9.69 -29.41
N GLY A 93 15.65 10.17 -29.24
CA GLY A 93 15.98 11.59 -29.26
C GLY A 93 15.73 12.34 -27.95
N PHE A 94 15.38 11.63 -26.86
CA PHE A 94 15.33 12.26 -25.55
C PHE A 94 16.72 12.62 -25.05
N CYS A 95 16.92 13.90 -24.71
CA CYS A 95 18.18 14.42 -24.15
C CYS A 95 17.99 14.65 -22.63
N GLU A 96 18.55 13.74 -21.81
CA GLU A 96 18.51 13.83 -20.36
C GLU A 96 19.25 15.05 -19.81
N LYS A 97 18.63 15.74 -18.83
CA LYS A 97 19.23 16.86 -18.08
C LYS A 97 19.34 16.56 -16.58
N ALA A 98 18.40 15.81 -16.06
CA ALA A 98 18.31 15.49 -14.64
C ALA A 98 17.70 14.10 -14.42
N ASN A 99 18.01 13.52 -13.27
CA ASN A 99 17.57 12.19 -12.88
C ASN A 99 17.27 12.17 -11.37
N LEU A 100 16.22 11.44 -10.96
CA LEU A 100 15.78 11.35 -9.60
C LEU A 100 15.27 9.94 -9.32
N THR A 101 15.61 9.42 -8.14
CA THR A 101 15.17 8.11 -7.67
C THR A 101 14.11 8.24 -6.57
N ILE A 102 13.06 7.41 -6.64
CA ILE A 102 12.03 7.30 -5.60
C ILE A 102 11.92 5.84 -5.19
N ASN A 103 12.04 5.57 -3.89
CA ASN A 103 11.64 4.30 -3.32
C ASN A 103 10.28 4.45 -2.62
N ALA A 104 9.34 3.55 -2.93
CA ALA A 104 7.97 3.62 -2.41
C ALA A 104 7.58 2.29 -1.74
N GLY A 105 7.32 2.35 -0.44
CA GLY A 105 6.76 1.26 0.36
C GLY A 105 5.24 1.37 0.49
N GLY A 106 4.60 0.27 0.93
CA GLY A 106 3.17 0.17 1.19
C GLY A 106 2.76 0.63 2.60
N ASP A 107 1.81 -0.08 3.18
CA ASP A 107 1.12 0.30 4.40
C ASP A 107 1.97 0.02 5.65
N LEU A 108 2.07 1.05 6.53
CA LEU A 108 2.74 0.99 7.83
C LEU A 108 1.66 0.91 8.92
N MET A 109 1.54 -0.24 9.58
CA MET A 109 0.41 -0.53 10.45
C MET A 109 0.81 -0.87 11.89
N PRO A 110 -0.02 -0.52 12.90
CA PRO A 110 0.33 -0.62 14.32
C PRO A 110 0.05 -2.02 14.90
N TYR A 111 0.63 -3.07 14.32
CA TYR A 111 0.47 -4.44 14.83
C TYR A 111 1.17 -4.66 16.17
N GLU A 112 0.69 -5.61 16.98
CA GLU A 112 1.25 -5.94 18.31
C GLU A 112 2.74 -6.40 18.26
N TRP A 113 3.20 -6.78 17.09
CA TRP A 113 4.59 -7.15 16.85
C TRP A 113 5.50 -5.95 16.54
N ILE A 114 4.94 -4.77 16.30
CA ILE A 114 5.71 -3.55 16.01
C ILE A 114 6.12 -2.91 17.34
N ARG A 115 7.12 -3.53 17.95
CA ARG A 115 7.75 -3.10 19.19
C ARG A 115 9.26 -3.16 19.02
N ARG A 116 9.97 -2.25 19.67
CA ARG A 116 11.42 -2.15 19.54
C ARG A 116 12.11 -3.48 19.83
N GLU A 117 11.70 -4.17 20.87
CA GLU A 117 12.23 -5.47 21.29
C GLU A 117 12.07 -6.62 20.25
N TYR A 118 11.06 -6.52 19.37
CA TYR A 118 10.83 -7.52 18.32
C TYR A 118 11.36 -7.08 16.96
N CYS A 119 11.62 -5.79 16.78
CA CYS A 119 12.00 -5.17 15.51
C CYS A 119 13.47 -4.73 15.45
N GLU A 120 14.32 -5.09 16.42
CA GLU A 120 15.74 -4.69 16.45
C GLU A 120 16.48 -4.91 15.12
N ASN A 121 16.16 -6.01 14.43
CA ASN A 121 16.77 -6.41 13.16
C ASN A 121 15.81 -6.29 11.97
N LEU A 122 14.70 -5.55 12.11
CA LEU A 122 13.66 -5.44 11.08
C LEU A 122 14.24 -5.04 9.71
N TRP A 123 15.09 -4.05 9.71
CA TRP A 123 15.65 -3.41 8.52
C TRP A 123 17.01 -3.93 8.06
N ASP A 124 17.62 -4.89 8.77
CA ASP A 124 19.00 -5.30 8.54
C ASP A 124 19.27 -5.81 7.12
N ASP A 125 18.27 -6.37 6.44
CA ASP A 125 18.42 -6.92 5.09
C ASP A 125 18.10 -5.91 3.99
N ILE A 126 16.99 -5.20 4.10
CA ILE A 126 16.51 -4.31 3.04
C ILE A 126 16.72 -2.83 3.33
N GLY A 127 17.00 -2.44 4.58
CA GLY A 127 16.97 -1.03 4.99
C GLY A 127 17.94 -0.16 4.20
N LYS A 128 19.16 -0.62 3.94
CA LYS A 128 20.12 0.12 3.14
C LYS A 128 19.59 0.39 1.73
N ASP A 129 19.00 -0.61 1.09
CA ASP A 129 18.51 -0.47 -0.29
C ASP A 129 17.21 0.34 -0.36
N PHE A 130 16.30 0.15 0.63
CA PHE A 130 15.04 0.88 0.68
C PHE A 130 15.22 2.37 0.96
N PHE A 131 16.09 2.73 1.91
CA PHE A 131 16.32 4.14 2.28
C PHE A 131 17.34 4.86 1.37
N ASP A 132 18.01 4.17 0.45
CA ASP A 132 18.99 4.73 -0.49
C ASP A 132 18.30 5.20 -1.77
N ALA A 133 17.54 6.29 -1.68
CA ALA A 133 16.91 6.98 -2.81
C ALA A 133 16.84 8.48 -2.52
N ASP A 134 16.65 9.31 -3.55
CA ASP A 134 16.49 10.77 -3.39
C ASP A 134 15.22 11.11 -2.63
N ILE A 135 14.14 10.31 -2.83
CA ILE A 135 12.87 10.41 -2.11
C ILE A 135 12.45 9.01 -1.65
N VAL A 136 12.08 8.87 -0.38
CA VAL A 136 11.54 7.64 0.21
C VAL A 136 10.11 7.90 0.69
N PHE A 137 9.16 7.14 0.16
CA PHE A 137 7.72 7.24 0.42
C PHE A 137 7.18 5.99 1.10
N ALA A 138 6.17 6.13 1.98
CA ALA A 138 5.31 5.06 2.45
C ALA A 138 3.91 5.58 2.82
N ASN A 139 2.91 4.68 2.95
CA ASN A 139 1.59 5.01 3.48
C ASN A 139 1.56 4.79 5.00
N LEU A 140 1.37 5.85 5.77
CA LEU A 140 1.26 5.79 7.23
C LEU A 140 -0.20 5.48 7.59
N GLU A 141 -0.54 4.19 7.69
CA GLU A 141 -1.91 3.72 7.92
C GLU A 141 -2.25 3.69 9.42
N THR A 142 -1.95 4.78 10.08
CA THR A 142 -2.28 5.04 11.48
C THR A 142 -2.03 6.52 11.79
N PRO A 143 -2.86 7.18 12.60
CA PRO A 143 -2.47 8.43 13.23
C PRO A 143 -1.23 8.23 14.12
N VAL A 144 -0.52 9.31 14.39
CA VAL A 144 0.54 9.38 15.41
C VAL A 144 0.15 10.48 16.39
N ASP A 145 -0.79 10.17 17.26
CA ASP A 145 -1.21 11.06 18.33
C ASP A 145 -0.52 10.68 19.64
N THR A 146 0.58 11.37 19.94
CA THR A 146 1.39 11.12 21.14
C THR A 146 0.72 11.59 22.44
N SER A 147 -0.44 12.26 22.35
CA SER A 147 -1.25 12.62 23.53
C SER A 147 -2.14 11.46 24.01
N GLN A 148 -2.29 10.43 23.18
CA GLN A 148 -3.10 9.24 23.45
C GLN A 148 -2.22 7.98 23.50
N PRO A 149 -2.62 6.94 24.21
CA PRO A 149 -1.90 5.66 24.19
C PRO A 149 -1.84 5.06 22.78
N ALA A 150 -0.70 4.43 22.46
CA ALA A 150 -0.60 3.61 21.26
C ALA A 150 -1.59 2.44 21.31
N THR A 151 -2.21 2.14 20.18
CA THR A 151 -3.03 0.94 19.99
C THR A 151 -2.24 -0.09 19.19
N TYR A 152 -2.49 -1.36 19.45
CA TYR A 152 -1.80 -2.44 18.78
C TYR A 152 -2.81 -3.41 18.20
N VAL A 153 -2.79 -3.59 16.89
CA VAL A 153 -3.62 -4.60 16.23
C VAL A 153 -3.27 -5.97 16.79
N PRO A 154 -4.22 -6.67 17.42
CA PRO A 154 -3.97 -7.98 18.02
C PRO A 154 -3.73 -9.03 16.93
N GLU A 155 -3.10 -10.16 17.30
CA GLU A 155 -2.83 -11.26 16.37
C GLU A 155 -4.08 -11.72 15.60
N VAL A 156 -5.24 -11.75 16.26
CA VAL A 156 -6.54 -12.05 15.62
C VAL A 156 -7.51 -10.93 15.93
N MET A 157 -7.74 -10.08 14.96
CA MET A 157 -8.71 -9.00 15.05
C MET A 157 -10.11 -9.55 14.74
N LEU A 158 -11.05 -9.35 15.66
CA LEU A 158 -12.45 -9.80 15.52
C LEU A 158 -13.43 -8.65 15.25
N ASN A 159 -13.05 -7.44 15.62
CA ASN A 159 -13.84 -6.22 15.42
C ASN A 159 -12.90 -5.13 14.90
N ASP A 160 -13.47 -4.14 14.24
CA ASP A 160 -12.74 -2.92 13.92
C ASP A 160 -12.20 -2.29 15.20
N MET A 161 -11.02 -1.73 15.09
CA MET A 161 -10.39 -1.00 16.16
C MET A 161 -9.82 0.31 15.63
N LEU A 162 -9.68 1.27 16.52
CA LEU A 162 -9.06 2.54 16.23
C LEU A 162 -7.54 2.38 16.34
N PHE A 163 -6.83 2.85 15.34
CA PHE A 163 -5.38 2.82 15.30
C PHE A 163 -4.80 4.10 15.91
N ASN A 164 -3.68 3.96 16.57
CA ASN A 164 -2.82 5.06 16.98
C ASN A 164 -1.40 4.54 17.18
N ALA A 165 -0.41 5.19 16.59
CA ALA A 165 1.00 4.93 16.85
C ALA A 165 1.57 5.94 17.85
N ASP A 166 2.60 5.53 18.58
CA ASP A 166 3.44 6.40 19.36
C ASP A 166 4.76 6.72 18.65
N GLU A 167 5.60 7.54 19.29
CA GLU A 167 6.91 7.92 18.77
C GLU A 167 7.85 6.71 18.60
N GLU A 168 7.79 5.72 19.49
CA GLU A 168 8.62 4.51 19.38
C GLU A 168 8.23 3.68 18.16
N MET A 169 6.93 3.46 17.96
CA MET A 169 6.41 2.73 16.81
C MET A 169 6.74 3.46 15.50
N PHE A 170 6.56 4.78 15.46
CA PHE A 170 6.95 5.57 14.29
C PHE A 170 8.46 5.50 14.02
N SER A 171 9.29 5.51 15.05
CA SER A 171 10.74 5.31 14.90
C SER A 171 11.08 3.97 14.23
N ILE A 172 10.32 2.90 14.53
CA ILE A 172 10.49 1.59 13.86
C ILE A 172 10.15 1.72 12.37
N PHE A 173 9.05 2.37 12.02
CA PHE A 173 8.66 2.63 10.63
C PHE A 173 9.71 3.46 9.89
N ASN A 174 10.31 4.41 10.56
CA ASN A 174 11.27 5.37 10.02
C ASN A 174 12.73 4.89 10.06
N GLY A 175 12.99 3.59 10.07
CA GLY A 175 14.34 3.03 9.99
C GLY A 175 15.13 3.03 11.28
N MET A 176 14.50 3.30 12.45
CA MET A 176 15.09 3.19 13.80
C MET A 176 16.32 4.06 14.05
N GLY A 177 16.48 5.17 13.30
CA GLY A 177 17.66 6.02 13.34
C GLY A 177 18.94 5.38 12.76
N LYS A 178 18.82 4.19 12.14
CA LYS A 178 19.94 3.52 11.44
C LYS A 178 20.11 4.00 10.00
N TYR A 179 19.08 4.61 9.41
CA TYR A 179 19.02 5.07 8.02
C TYR A 179 18.49 6.51 7.97
N LYS A 180 18.49 7.12 6.79
CA LYS A 180 17.99 8.49 6.63
C LYS A 180 16.50 8.65 6.96
N GLY A 181 15.73 7.57 6.89
CA GLY A 181 14.29 7.56 7.11
C GLY A 181 13.46 7.95 5.89
N LEU A 182 12.16 8.18 6.12
CA LEU A 182 11.17 8.57 5.12
C LEU A 182 11.29 10.06 4.83
N ASP A 183 11.19 10.46 3.56
CA ASP A 183 11.12 11.86 3.16
C ASP A 183 9.67 12.36 3.17
N ILE A 184 8.71 11.46 2.86
CA ILE A 184 7.29 11.80 2.76
C ILE A 184 6.41 10.60 3.06
N VAL A 185 5.24 10.85 3.69
CA VAL A 185 4.22 9.83 3.94
C VAL A 185 2.84 10.27 3.42
N SER A 186 2.03 9.29 2.97
CA SER A 186 0.59 9.47 2.85
C SER A 186 -0.06 9.34 4.23
N THR A 187 -1.00 10.23 4.54
CA THR A 187 -1.84 10.20 5.75
C THR A 187 -3.32 10.04 5.41
N ALA A 188 -3.68 9.97 4.10
CA ALA A 188 -5.03 9.70 3.66
C ALA A 188 -5.25 8.19 3.45
N ASN A 189 -5.77 7.54 4.47
CA ASN A 189 -6.17 6.13 4.48
C ASN A 189 -7.43 5.96 5.36
N ASN A 190 -8.00 4.75 5.40
CA ASN A 190 -9.22 4.48 6.15
C ASN A 190 -9.07 4.63 7.66
N HIS A 191 -7.84 4.64 8.19
CA HIS A 191 -7.51 4.88 9.60
C HIS A 191 -7.05 6.32 9.90
N GLY A 192 -6.95 7.17 8.88
CA GLY A 192 -6.44 8.54 9.04
C GLY A 192 -7.27 9.44 9.98
N LEU A 193 -8.53 9.06 10.26
CA LEU A 193 -9.43 9.80 11.16
C LEU A 193 -9.75 9.00 12.46
N ASP A 194 -9.02 7.95 12.78
CA ASP A 194 -9.29 7.09 13.93
C ASP A 194 -9.23 7.85 15.27
N MET A 195 -8.31 8.77 15.40
CA MET A 195 -8.17 9.66 16.58
C MET A 195 -8.88 11.01 16.36
N GLU A 196 -9.92 11.05 15.50
CA GLU A 196 -10.74 12.21 15.19
C GLU A 196 -9.90 13.40 14.67
N GLU A 197 -10.46 14.61 14.68
CA GLU A 197 -9.75 15.82 14.25
C GLU A 197 -8.48 16.07 15.04
N ALA A 198 -8.50 15.85 16.36
CA ALA A 198 -7.33 16.06 17.19
C ALA A 198 -6.17 15.17 16.79
N GLY A 199 -6.46 13.89 16.46
CA GLY A 199 -5.44 12.97 16.00
C GLY A 199 -4.84 13.35 14.65
N VAL A 200 -5.63 13.89 13.72
CA VAL A 200 -5.11 14.42 12.45
C VAL A 200 -4.15 15.57 12.71
N ILE A 201 -4.54 16.55 13.55
CA ILE A 201 -3.73 17.71 13.85
C ILE A 201 -2.44 17.29 14.57
N ASN A 202 -2.53 16.42 15.58
CA ASN A 202 -1.38 15.92 16.34
C ASN A 202 -0.42 15.12 15.43
N THR A 203 -0.94 14.33 14.48
CA THR A 203 -0.12 13.64 13.48
C THR A 203 0.63 14.62 12.57
N ILE A 204 -0.03 15.68 12.11
CA ILE A 204 0.58 16.76 11.31
C ILE A 204 1.70 17.44 12.10
N GLU A 205 1.46 17.80 13.36
CA GLU A 205 2.45 18.44 14.23
C GLU A 205 3.64 17.52 14.50
N PHE A 206 3.37 16.23 14.75
CA PHE A 206 4.40 15.21 14.93
C PHE A 206 5.30 15.10 13.69
N LEU A 207 4.72 14.94 12.49
CA LEU A 207 5.47 14.81 11.25
C LEU A 207 6.29 16.07 10.93
N ASN A 208 5.73 17.26 11.17
CA ASN A 208 6.46 18.53 11.03
C ASN A 208 7.67 18.59 11.97
N LYS A 209 7.51 18.16 13.22
CA LYS A 209 8.61 18.08 14.20
C LYS A 209 9.70 17.09 13.76
N GLN A 210 9.31 16.00 13.10
CA GLN A 210 10.27 15.03 12.54
C GLN A 210 10.91 15.49 11.22
N GLY A 211 10.45 16.60 10.63
CA GLY A 211 10.92 17.09 9.34
C GLY A 211 10.49 16.22 8.15
N ILE A 212 9.41 15.43 8.31
CA ILE A 212 8.89 14.53 7.29
C ILE A 212 7.69 15.20 6.61
N ALA A 213 7.73 15.28 5.27
CA ALA A 213 6.60 15.76 4.50
C ALA A 213 5.42 14.78 4.57
N PHE A 214 4.20 15.28 4.45
CA PHE A 214 2.99 14.46 4.46
C PHE A 214 1.99 14.98 3.44
N THR A 215 1.09 14.12 3.00
CA THR A 215 0.05 14.46 2.04
C THR A 215 -1.24 13.71 2.34
N GLY A 216 -2.38 14.37 2.09
CA GLY A 216 -3.71 13.76 2.25
C GLY A 216 -4.49 14.28 3.45
N THR A 217 -3.85 14.91 4.42
CA THR A 217 -4.50 15.59 5.56
C THR A 217 -4.06 17.05 5.65
N ALA A 218 -4.89 17.92 6.22
CA ALA A 218 -4.58 19.34 6.38
C ALA A 218 -5.38 19.94 7.55
N ARG A 219 -4.86 21.04 8.14
CA ARG A 219 -5.52 21.78 9.24
C ARG A 219 -6.57 22.79 8.76
N ASN A 220 -6.49 23.17 7.49
CA ASN A 220 -7.40 24.09 6.85
C ASN A 220 -7.36 23.94 5.33
N GLU A 221 -8.29 24.59 4.62
CA GLU A 221 -8.43 24.48 3.17
C GLU A 221 -7.17 24.99 2.41
N ALA A 222 -6.53 26.05 2.91
CA ALA A 222 -5.31 26.56 2.28
C ALA A 222 -4.16 25.54 2.35
N GLU A 223 -3.99 24.84 3.48
CA GLU A 223 -3.02 23.76 3.60
C GLU A 223 -3.35 22.56 2.73
N ASN A 224 -4.62 22.24 2.55
CA ASN A 224 -5.05 21.15 1.68
C ASN A 224 -4.56 21.34 0.24
N PHE A 225 -4.51 22.58 -0.25
CA PHE A 225 -3.94 22.95 -1.54
C PHE A 225 -2.44 23.24 -1.51
N ASN A 226 -1.84 23.32 -0.32
CA ASN A 226 -0.40 23.47 -0.15
C ASN A 226 0.32 22.14 0.11
N PHE A 227 -0.15 21.07 -0.53
CA PHE A 227 0.49 19.75 -0.49
C PHE A 227 1.96 19.82 -0.91
N PRO A 228 2.81 18.86 -0.50
CA PRO A 228 4.25 18.90 -0.75
C PRO A 228 4.59 18.73 -2.24
N ILE A 229 5.50 19.58 -2.72
CA ILE A 229 6.23 19.40 -3.97
C ILE A 229 7.71 19.31 -3.57
N LEU A 230 8.25 18.10 -3.63
CA LEU A 230 9.64 17.85 -3.28
C LEU A 230 10.53 18.09 -4.51
N GLU A 231 11.54 18.95 -4.34
CA GLU A 231 12.53 19.18 -5.38
C GLU A 231 13.84 18.47 -5.04
N ARG A 232 14.31 17.60 -5.92
CA ARG A 232 15.58 16.89 -5.84
C ARG A 232 16.22 16.85 -7.23
N ASN A 233 17.50 17.13 -7.31
CA ASN A 233 18.25 17.04 -8.56
C ASN A 233 17.62 17.85 -9.73
N GLY A 234 16.91 18.97 -9.45
CA GLY A 234 16.23 19.78 -10.45
C GLY A 234 14.91 19.21 -10.98
N ILE A 235 14.39 18.16 -10.37
CA ILE A 235 13.07 17.56 -10.65
C ILE A 235 12.13 17.86 -9.48
N ARG A 236 10.92 18.36 -9.78
CA ARG A 236 9.88 18.75 -8.84
C ARG A 236 8.74 17.75 -8.88
N VAL A 237 8.60 16.97 -7.82
CA VAL A 237 7.59 15.92 -7.70
C VAL A 237 6.51 16.33 -6.71
N ALA A 238 5.28 16.47 -7.19
CA ALA A 238 4.10 16.67 -6.32
C ALA A 238 3.58 15.33 -5.82
N PHE A 239 3.28 15.26 -4.53
CA PHE A 239 2.67 14.09 -3.91
C PHE A 239 1.26 14.44 -3.42
N LEU A 240 0.29 13.65 -3.88
CA LEU A 240 -1.12 13.75 -3.52
C LEU A 240 -1.55 12.43 -2.88
N ALA A 241 -2.53 12.45 -1.96
CA ALA A 241 -3.05 11.22 -1.37
C ALA A 241 -4.56 11.33 -1.12
N TYR A 242 -5.25 10.20 -1.30
CA TYR A 242 -6.71 10.09 -1.16
C TYR A 242 -7.10 8.74 -0.61
N THR A 243 -8.17 8.72 0.20
CA THR A 243 -8.77 7.47 0.71
C THR A 243 -10.22 7.31 0.26
N PHE A 244 -10.63 6.07 0.02
CA PHE A 244 -12.00 5.76 -0.38
C PHE A 244 -12.96 5.65 0.81
N SER A 245 -12.46 5.48 2.02
CA SER A 245 -13.25 5.25 3.24
C SER A 245 -12.54 5.83 4.46
N LEU A 246 -13.32 6.05 5.50
CA LEU A 246 -12.87 6.41 6.86
C LEU A 246 -13.39 5.38 7.89
N ASN A 247 -13.65 4.16 7.46
CA ASN A 247 -14.27 3.11 8.26
C ASN A 247 -15.59 3.58 8.89
N THR A 248 -15.65 3.65 10.23
CA THR A 248 -16.83 4.11 10.99
C THR A 248 -16.80 5.60 11.30
N ARG A 249 -15.79 6.35 10.83
CA ARG A 249 -15.64 7.78 11.08
C ARG A 249 -16.23 8.62 9.96
N GLU A 250 -16.59 9.84 10.28
CA GLU A 250 -17.06 10.84 9.32
C GLU A 250 -16.26 12.12 9.49
N VAL A 251 -16.01 12.80 8.37
CA VAL A 251 -15.35 14.11 8.41
C VAL A 251 -16.28 15.09 9.11
N PRO A 252 -15.82 15.88 10.10
CA PRO A 252 -16.63 16.90 10.75
C PRO A 252 -17.19 17.90 9.74
N GLN A 253 -18.42 18.35 9.97
CA GLN A 253 -19.13 19.26 9.07
C GLN A 253 -18.31 20.52 8.77
N GLY A 254 -18.16 20.85 7.50
CA GLY A 254 -17.41 22.02 7.03
C GLY A 254 -15.88 21.83 7.02
N LYS A 255 -15.36 20.64 7.34
CA LYS A 255 -13.91 20.37 7.40
C LYS A 255 -13.44 19.33 6.38
N ASN A 256 -13.99 19.37 5.16
CA ASN A 256 -13.63 18.42 4.08
C ASN A 256 -12.13 18.45 3.71
N TYR A 257 -11.43 19.49 4.12
CA TYR A 257 -9.97 19.60 3.97
C TYR A 257 -9.18 18.71 4.94
N LEU A 258 -9.81 18.27 6.04
CA LEU A 258 -9.12 17.58 7.13
C LEU A 258 -8.46 16.27 6.66
N ILE A 259 -9.14 15.56 5.75
CA ILE A 259 -8.61 14.38 5.07
C ILE A 259 -9.21 14.27 3.66
N ASN A 260 -8.41 13.96 2.68
CA ASN A 260 -8.83 13.79 1.29
C ASN A 260 -9.63 12.49 1.12
N HIS A 261 -10.91 12.55 1.46
CA HIS A 261 -11.84 11.44 1.31
C HIS A 261 -12.61 11.55 -0.01
N ILE A 262 -12.42 10.58 -0.89
CA ILE A 262 -13.12 10.42 -2.17
C ILE A 262 -13.58 8.98 -2.26
N ARG A 263 -14.85 8.73 -2.55
CA ARG A 263 -15.41 7.37 -2.65
C ARG A 263 -14.89 6.60 -3.87
N LEU A 264 -13.56 6.39 -3.93
CA LEU A 264 -12.85 5.80 -5.08
C LEU A 264 -13.36 4.39 -5.48
N ASN A 265 -14.03 3.70 -4.57
CA ASN A 265 -14.54 2.35 -4.77
C ASN A 265 -15.97 2.30 -5.35
N VAL A 266 -16.63 3.43 -5.57
CA VAL A 266 -17.94 3.45 -6.24
C VAL A 266 -17.76 3.63 -7.75
N LYS A 267 -18.71 3.12 -8.53
CA LYS A 267 -18.78 3.43 -9.95
C LYS A 267 -19.07 4.93 -10.14
N ASP A 268 -18.57 5.49 -11.21
CA ASP A 268 -18.81 6.91 -11.57
C ASP A 268 -18.38 7.90 -10.46
N VAL A 269 -17.23 7.63 -9.84
CA VAL A 269 -16.66 8.48 -8.79
C VAL A 269 -16.42 9.91 -9.28
N ASP A 270 -16.70 10.90 -8.40
CA ASP A 270 -16.31 12.30 -8.61
C ASP A 270 -14.82 12.50 -8.35
N LEU A 271 -14.05 12.77 -9.39
CA LEU A 271 -12.60 13.00 -9.35
C LEU A 271 -12.23 14.50 -9.29
N SER A 272 -13.20 15.40 -9.09
CA SER A 272 -13.00 16.85 -9.16
C SER A 272 -11.93 17.37 -8.20
N LEU A 273 -11.82 16.78 -6.99
CA LEU A 273 -10.78 17.17 -6.03
C LEU A 273 -9.38 16.79 -6.52
N ILE A 274 -9.21 15.59 -7.10
CA ILE A 274 -7.93 15.16 -7.68
C ILE A 274 -7.54 16.08 -8.82
N THR A 275 -8.48 16.37 -9.72
CA THR A 275 -8.26 17.29 -10.85
C THR A 275 -7.80 18.66 -10.38
N LYS A 276 -8.49 19.26 -9.37
CA LYS A 276 -8.10 20.57 -8.82
C LYS A 276 -6.69 20.55 -8.23
N HIS A 277 -6.34 19.48 -7.49
CA HIS A 277 -5.00 19.33 -6.93
C HIS A 277 -3.95 19.17 -8.04
N CYS A 278 -4.22 18.40 -9.10
CA CYS A 278 -3.29 18.25 -10.24
C CYS A 278 -3.09 19.57 -10.99
N VAL A 279 -4.15 20.35 -11.22
CA VAL A 279 -4.05 21.71 -11.80
C VAL A 279 -3.14 22.58 -10.92
N SER A 280 -3.39 22.61 -9.60
CA SER A 280 -2.55 23.36 -8.65
C SER A 280 -1.10 22.89 -8.65
N ALA A 281 -0.84 21.56 -8.69
CA ALA A 281 0.51 21.01 -8.78
C ALA A 281 1.26 21.53 -10.00
N ARG A 282 0.63 21.48 -11.18
CA ARG A 282 1.23 21.96 -12.43
C ARG A 282 1.45 23.47 -12.42
N GLN A 283 0.48 24.25 -11.94
CA GLN A 283 0.64 25.71 -11.78
C GLN A 283 1.77 26.09 -10.83
N ARG A 284 1.99 25.29 -9.78
CA ARG A 284 3.11 25.43 -8.83
C ARG A 284 4.41 24.86 -9.38
N GLY A 285 4.43 24.39 -10.64
CA GLY A 285 5.61 23.96 -11.38
C GLY A 285 6.06 22.52 -11.09
N ALA A 286 5.16 21.62 -10.72
CA ALA A 286 5.48 20.21 -10.62
C ALA A 286 5.77 19.60 -12.00
N ASP A 287 6.91 18.96 -12.13
CA ASP A 287 7.31 18.20 -13.33
C ASP A 287 6.60 16.85 -13.40
N PHE A 288 6.33 16.25 -12.24
CA PHE A 288 5.75 14.91 -12.09
C PHE A 288 4.76 14.87 -10.93
N VAL A 289 3.64 14.16 -11.10
CA VAL A 289 2.57 14.04 -10.07
C VAL A 289 2.39 12.60 -9.68
N VAL A 290 2.59 12.30 -8.41
CA VAL A 290 2.34 11.02 -7.76
C VAL A 290 1.04 11.11 -6.97
N ALA A 291 0.13 10.14 -7.15
CA ALA A 291 -1.06 9.97 -6.33
C ALA A 291 -1.00 8.68 -5.53
N SER A 292 -1.05 8.77 -4.21
CA SER A 292 -1.30 7.62 -3.35
C SER A 292 -2.80 7.42 -3.22
N LEU A 293 -3.31 6.29 -3.70
CA LEU A 293 -4.72 5.93 -3.62
C LEU A 293 -4.91 4.77 -2.65
N HIS A 294 -5.53 5.06 -1.52
CA HIS A 294 -5.94 4.04 -0.56
C HIS A 294 -7.34 3.56 -0.94
N PHE A 295 -7.43 2.45 -1.68
CA PHE A 295 -8.65 2.03 -2.38
C PHE A 295 -8.64 0.52 -2.70
N GLY A 296 -9.73 0.03 -3.26
CA GLY A 296 -9.88 -1.38 -3.63
C GLY A 296 -10.50 -2.20 -2.51
N ASN A 297 -10.34 -3.50 -2.58
CA ASN A 297 -11.00 -4.45 -1.70
C ASN A 297 -9.95 -5.16 -0.84
N ALA A 298 -10.08 -5.04 0.48
CA ALA A 298 -9.17 -5.71 1.41
C ALA A 298 -9.02 -7.19 1.09
N TYR A 299 -7.76 -7.65 1.06
CA TYR A 299 -7.36 -9.04 0.89
C TYR A 299 -7.81 -9.69 -0.43
N GLN A 300 -7.89 -8.91 -1.48
CA GLN A 300 -8.18 -9.38 -2.83
C GLN A 300 -6.92 -9.26 -3.69
N CYS A 301 -6.59 -10.34 -4.44
CA CYS A 301 -5.37 -10.38 -5.23
C CYS A 301 -5.45 -9.59 -6.55
N TYR A 302 -6.64 -9.24 -7.00
CA TYR A 302 -6.86 -8.44 -8.21
C TYR A 302 -7.82 -7.30 -7.93
N PRO A 303 -7.60 -6.11 -8.48
CA PRO A 303 -8.58 -5.04 -8.41
C PRO A 303 -9.85 -5.46 -9.16
N SER A 304 -11.00 -4.99 -8.69
CA SER A 304 -12.25 -5.14 -9.42
C SER A 304 -12.26 -4.27 -10.68
N LYS A 305 -13.07 -4.63 -11.66
CA LYS A 305 -13.11 -3.94 -12.95
C LYS A 305 -13.35 -2.43 -12.81
N HIS A 306 -14.32 -2.03 -11.99
CA HIS A 306 -14.62 -0.60 -11.78
C HIS A 306 -13.50 0.14 -11.03
N ILE A 307 -12.71 -0.54 -10.19
CA ILE A 307 -11.50 0.03 -9.57
C ILE A 307 -10.45 0.33 -10.64
N MET A 308 -10.27 -0.59 -11.60
CA MET A 308 -9.36 -0.35 -12.74
C MET A 308 -9.86 0.82 -13.59
N GLU A 309 -11.15 0.85 -13.91
CA GLU A 309 -11.77 1.95 -14.67
C GLU A 309 -11.59 3.31 -13.98
N ASN A 310 -11.81 3.37 -12.65
CA ASN A 310 -11.57 4.59 -11.88
C ASN A 310 -10.10 5.01 -11.86
N ALA A 311 -9.18 4.06 -11.74
CA ALA A 311 -7.75 4.35 -11.79
C ALA A 311 -7.31 4.89 -13.17
N HIS A 312 -7.86 4.34 -14.28
CA HIS A 312 -7.62 4.85 -15.62
C HIS A 312 -8.17 6.29 -15.77
N ARG A 313 -9.36 6.57 -15.24
CA ARG A 313 -9.92 7.94 -15.23
C ARG A 313 -9.06 8.93 -14.45
N VAL A 314 -8.36 8.50 -13.40
CA VAL A 314 -7.40 9.37 -12.68
C VAL A 314 -6.24 9.79 -13.61
N PHE A 315 -5.77 8.93 -14.50
CA PHE A 315 -4.81 9.34 -15.54
C PHE A 315 -5.46 10.26 -16.58
N ASP A 316 -6.58 9.83 -17.17
CA ASP A 316 -7.21 10.50 -18.31
C ASP A 316 -7.80 11.87 -17.97
N GLU A 317 -8.47 11.99 -16.79
CA GLU A 317 -9.20 13.19 -16.39
C GLU A 317 -8.38 14.12 -15.49
N CYS A 318 -7.47 13.54 -14.65
CA CYS A 318 -6.73 14.32 -13.67
C CYS A 318 -5.26 14.55 -14.05
N GLY A 319 -4.70 13.82 -15.03
CA GLY A 319 -3.32 13.99 -15.48
C GLY A 319 -2.25 13.62 -14.45
N VAL A 320 -2.55 12.65 -13.58
CA VAL A 320 -1.58 12.01 -12.68
C VAL A 320 -0.57 11.22 -13.52
N ASP A 321 0.69 11.14 -13.09
CA ASP A 321 1.73 10.40 -13.81
C ASP A 321 1.99 9.01 -13.19
N LEU A 322 1.77 8.87 -11.87
CA LEU A 322 2.04 7.65 -11.09
C LEU A 322 0.98 7.44 -10.02
N ILE A 323 0.44 6.22 -9.93
CA ILE A 323 -0.47 5.82 -8.84
C ILE A 323 0.20 4.74 -7.98
N LEU A 324 0.27 5.01 -6.67
CA LEU A 324 0.69 4.08 -5.63
C LEU A 324 -0.55 3.64 -4.84
N GLY A 325 -0.99 2.40 -5.06
CA GLY A 325 -2.16 1.83 -4.39
C GLY A 325 -1.84 1.22 -3.03
N GLY A 326 -2.78 1.34 -2.07
CA GLY A 326 -2.78 0.73 -0.74
C GLY A 326 -4.19 0.27 -0.35
N HIS A 327 -4.38 -0.32 0.83
CA HIS A 327 -5.60 -0.89 1.42
C HIS A 327 -5.81 -2.40 1.20
N PRO A 328 -5.54 -3.03 0.05
CA PRO A 328 -5.78 -4.47 -0.09
C PRO A 328 -4.94 -5.38 0.83
N HIS A 329 -3.96 -4.86 1.54
CA HIS A 329 -3.06 -5.58 2.46
C HIS A 329 -2.20 -6.68 1.82
N ASN A 330 -2.49 -7.08 0.61
CA ASN A 330 -1.67 -7.98 -0.20
C ASN A 330 -1.34 -7.31 -1.53
N ILE A 331 -0.25 -7.75 -2.17
CA ILE A 331 0.14 -7.19 -3.47
C ILE A 331 -0.98 -7.37 -4.48
N GLN A 332 -1.23 -6.32 -5.26
CA GLN A 332 -2.03 -6.37 -6.48
C GLN A 332 -1.16 -6.04 -7.70
N PRO A 333 -1.62 -6.36 -8.93
CA PRO A 333 -0.85 -6.19 -10.13
C PRO A 333 -0.38 -4.77 -10.39
N MET A 334 0.61 -4.66 -11.27
CA MET A 334 1.11 -3.41 -11.84
C MET A 334 0.66 -3.29 -13.30
N GLU A 335 0.53 -2.04 -13.75
CA GLU A 335 0.11 -1.72 -15.10
C GLU A 335 0.84 -0.49 -15.62
N ARG A 336 1.23 -0.53 -16.89
CA ARG A 336 1.60 0.65 -17.68
C ARG A 336 0.37 1.07 -18.49
N TYR A 337 -0.09 2.30 -18.29
CA TYR A 337 -1.27 2.84 -18.93
C TYR A 337 -0.90 4.02 -19.85
N GLU A 338 -1.34 3.99 -21.10
CA GLU A 338 -1.11 5.08 -22.05
C GLU A 338 -2.29 6.04 -22.04
N PHE A 339 -2.05 7.32 -21.85
CA PHE A 339 -3.07 8.35 -21.80
C PHE A 339 -2.61 9.67 -22.44
N VAL A 340 -3.58 10.51 -22.78
CA VAL A 340 -3.31 11.88 -23.23
C VAL A 340 -3.51 12.82 -22.05
N CYS A 341 -2.44 13.49 -21.64
CA CYS A 341 -2.50 14.41 -20.49
C CYS A 341 -3.54 15.53 -20.75
N PRO A 342 -4.57 15.68 -19.92
CA PRO A 342 -5.66 16.62 -20.15
C PRO A 342 -5.20 18.09 -20.13
N PHE A 343 -4.05 18.39 -19.53
CA PHE A 343 -3.52 19.76 -19.41
C PHE A 343 -2.56 20.15 -20.55
N SER A 344 -1.81 19.20 -21.09
CA SER A 344 -0.77 19.48 -22.11
C SER A 344 -1.09 18.93 -23.49
N GLY A 345 -2.10 18.04 -23.61
CA GLY A 345 -2.41 17.33 -24.85
C GLY A 345 -1.32 16.34 -25.29
N VAL A 346 -0.31 16.09 -24.46
CA VAL A 346 0.81 15.19 -24.77
C VAL A 346 0.47 13.77 -24.35
N SER A 347 0.74 12.80 -25.24
CA SER A 347 0.67 11.37 -24.89
C SER A 347 1.73 11.03 -23.85
N LYS A 348 1.31 10.37 -22.78
CA LYS A 348 2.14 9.96 -21.65
C LYS A 348 1.96 8.48 -21.32
N GLN A 349 2.94 7.94 -20.64
CA GLN A 349 2.89 6.61 -20.05
C GLN A 349 2.77 6.74 -18.53
N GLY A 350 1.58 6.47 -18.00
CA GLY A 350 1.34 6.36 -16.58
C GLY A 350 1.72 4.98 -16.05
N PHE A 351 1.97 4.91 -14.78
CA PHE A 351 2.20 3.65 -14.06
C PHE A 351 1.31 3.57 -12.83
N ILE A 352 0.74 2.40 -12.61
CA ILE A 352 0.03 2.06 -11.38
C ILE A 352 0.50 0.72 -10.83
N ILE A 353 0.67 0.65 -9.52
CA ILE A 353 0.54 -0.56 -8.74
C ILE A 353 -0.76 -0.47 -7.93
N TYR A 354 -1.65 -1.45 -8.10
CA TYR A 354 -2.96 -1.40 -7.44
C TYR A 354 -2.89 -1.63 -5.93
N SER A 355 -1.86 -2.33 -5.43
CA SER A 355 -1.52 -2.38 -4.01
C SER A 355 -0.05 -2.77 -3.82
N LEU A 356 0.64 -2.01 -2.97
CA LEU A 356 1.99 -2.30 -2.45
C LEU A 356 1.98 -3.33 -1.31
N ALA A 357 0.81 -3.65 -0.75
CA ALA A 357 0.57 -4.46 0.44
C ALA A 357 1.05 -3.84 1.76
N ASP A 358 0.94 -4.60 2.84
CA ASP A 358 1.42 -4.27 4.18
C ASP A 358 2.94 -4.26 4.22
N PHE A 359 3.55 -3.08 4.12
CA PHE A 359 5.00 -2.99 4.09
C PHE A 359 5.62 -3.30 5.47
N ILE A 360 5.04 -2.73 6.54
CA ILE A 360 5.38 -3.09 7.92
C ILE A 360 4.11 -3.46 8.66
N ALA A 361 3.91 -4.75 8.84
CA ALA A 361 2.82 -5.35 9.57
C ALA A 361 3.22 -6.77 10.00
N CYS A 362 2.43 -7.39 10.85
CA CYS A 362 2.57 -8.81 11.15
C CYS A 362 1.18 -9.46 11.15
N ASP A 363 0.57 -9.47 9.97
CA ASP A 363 -0.73 -10.10 9.77
C ASP A 363 -0.63 -11.62 9.90
N ILE A 364 -1.74 -12.27 10.26
CA ILE A 364 -1.83 -13.74 10.28
C ILE A 364 -2.11 -14.33 8.89
N PHE A 365 -2.47 -13.50 7.93
CA PHE A 365 -2.79 -13.93 6.57
C PHE A 365 -1.54 -14.08 5.73
N THR A 366 -1.30 -15.30 5.24
CA THR A 366 -0.10 -15.64 4.48
C THR A 366 0.10 -14.74 3.25
N TRP A 367 -0.98 -14.29 2.61
CA TRP A 367 -0.91 -13.44 1.43
C TRP A 367 -0.40 -12.02 1.71
N CYS A 368 -0.46 -11.57 2.97
CA CYS A 368 0.11 -10.29 3.41
C CYS A 368 1.61 -10.37 3.72
N HIS A 369 2.20 -11.58 3.76
CA HIS A 369 3.62 -11.75 4.11
C HIS A 369 4.59 -11.48 2.95
N LEU A 370 4.11 -11.08 1.78
CA LEU A 370 4.97 -10.72 0.65
C LEU A 370 4.61 -9.32 0.13
N PRO A 371 4.87 -8.23 0.88
CA PRO A 371 4.79 -6.88 0.33
C PRO A 371 5.86 -6.64 -0.73
N VAL A 372 5.73 -5.50 -1.41
CA VAL A 372 6.71 -5.01 -2.36
C VAL A 372 7.03 -3.56 -2.06
N TYR A 373 8.29 -3.16 -2.25
CA TYR A 373 8.59 -1.75 -2.48
C TYR A 373 9.06 -1.53 -3.91
N LEU A 374 8.77 -0.35 -4.43
CA LEU A 374 9.17 0.04 -5.77
C LEU A 374 10.45 0.88 -5.71
N LYS A 375 11.33 0.63 -6.68
CA LYS A 375 12.44 1.53 -7.02
C LYS A 375 12.09 2.15 -8.37
N LEU A 376 11.88 3.45 -8.37
CA LEU A 376 11.42 4.24 -9.51
C LEU A 376 12.53 5.20 -9.91
N ASN A 377 12.69 5.39 -11.23
CA ASN A 377 13.63 6.38 -11.75
C ASN A 377 12.91 7.36 -12.65
N LEU A 378 13.00 8.65 -12.32
CA LEU A 378 12.49 9.74 -13.12
C LEU A 378 13.63 10.43 -13.87
N LYS A 379 13.40 10.77 -15.12
CA LYS A 379 14.32 11.59 -15.93
C LYS A 379 13.61 12.82 -16.47
N LYS A 380 14.22 13.96 -16.27
CA LYS A 380 13.81 15.23 -16.87
C LYS A 380 14.77 15.59 -17.99
N GLY A 381 14.25 16.03 -19.11
CA GLY A 381 15.05 16.37 -20.28
C GLY A 381 14.26 17.04 -21.39
N THR A 382 14.88 17.19 -22.56
CA THR A 382 14.23 17.73 -23.74
C THR A 382 13.92 16.64 -24.75
N TRP A 383 12.71 16.70 -25.31
CA TRP A 383 12.27 15.85 -26.39
C TRP A 383 11.40 16.67 -27.37
N ASN A 384 11.76 16.64 -28.65
CA ASN A 384 11.10 17.46 -29.71
C ASN A 384 10.98 18.93 -29.31
N GLY A 385 12.06 19.51 -28.74
CA GLY A 385 12.12 20.91 -28.33
C GLY A 385 11.31 21.27 -27.07
N LYS A 386 10.63 20.32 -26.42
CA LYS A 386 9.87 20.53 -25.20
C LYS A 386 10.56 19.89 -24.00
N GLU A 387 10.46 20.53 -22.85
CA GLU A 387 10.91 19.93 -21.58
C GLU A 387 9.85 18.98 -21.05
N ILE A 388 10.26 17.74 -20.72
CA ILE A 388 9.39 16.70 -20.20
C ILE A 388 10.06 15.96 -19.04
N CYS A 389 9.26 15.43 -18.12
CA CYS A 389 9.70 14.50 -17.08
C CYS A 389 8.99 13.16 -17.25
N LEU A 390 9.75 12.08 -17.25
CA LEU A 390 9.29 10.73 -17.56
C LEU A 390 9.68 9.76 -16.46
N LEU A 391 8.80 8.80 -16.16
CA LEU A 391 9.19 7.56 -15.50
C LEU A 391 9.98 6.71 -16.52
N THR A 392 11.18 6.29 -16.15
CA THR A 392 12.08 5.57 -17.07
C THR A 392 12.52 4.21 -16.59
N ASN A 393 12.25 3.90 -15.32
CA ASN A 393 12.48 2.57 -14.76
C ASN A 393 11.56 2.30 -13.58
N VAL A 394 11.09 1.07 -13.48
CA VAL A 394 10.31 0.54 -12.37
C VAL A 394 10.87 -0.82 -12.00
N VAL A 395 11.36 -0.96 -10.79
CA VAL A 395 11.78 -2.24 -10.23
C VAL A 395 10.96 -2.53 -8.99
N ALA A 396 10.19 -3.61 -9.02
CA ALA A 396 9.47 -4.11 -7.86
C ALA A 396 10.35 -5.09 -7.08
N VAL A 397 10.64 -4.76 -5.83
CA VAL A 397 11.46 -5.60 -4.94
C VAL A 397 10.54 -6.32 -3.95
N PRO A 398 10.32 -7.63 -4.13
CA PRO A 398 9.48 -8.38 -3.20
C PRO A 398 10.20 -8.56 -1.86
N VAL A 399 9.47 -8.29 -0.79
CA VAL A 399 9.94 -8.40 0.59
C VAL A 399 9.20 -9.52 1.30
N TYR A 400 9.90 -10.39 1.98
CA TYR A 400 9.27 -11.41 2.81
C TYR A 400 9.23 -10.97 4.27
N THR A 401 8.03 -10.75 4.79
CA THR A 401 7.80 -10.46 6.21
C THR A 401 7.91 -11.75 7.00
N CYS A 402 9.04 -11.92 7.67
CA CYS A 402 9.36 -13.13 8.42
C CYS A 402 9.21 -12.91 9.92
N ALA A 403 8.15 -13.46 10.50
CA ALA A 403 7.93 -13.44 11.94
C ALA A 403 8.39 -14.77 12.57
N THR A 404 9.32 -14.69 13.50
CA THR A 404 9.79 -15.85 14.28
C THR A 404 9.20 -15.81 15.69
N TYR A 405 8.65 -16.93 16.13
CA TYR A 405 8.01 -17.06 17.42
C TYR A 405 8.52 -18.32 18.14
N LYS A 406 9.23 -18.16 19.24
CA LYS A 406 9.64 -19.24 20.14
C LYS A 406 8.80 -19.25 21.44
N SER A 407 8.48 -18.04 21.93
CA SER A 407 7.61 -17.82 23.09
C SER A 407 7.05 -16.40 23.04
N SER A 408 6.13 -16.04 23.95
CA SER A 408 5.63 -14.65 24.05
C SER A 408 6.72 -13.61 24.28
N LYS A 409 7.85 -14.00 24.89
CA LYS A 409 9.01 -13.15 25.15
C LYS A 409 10.13 -13.26 24.09
N GLN A 410 10.03 -14.21 23.17
CA GLN A 410 11.03 -14.45 22.14
C GLN A 410 10.37 -14.40 20.77
N ARG A 411 10.11 -13.19 20.34
CA ARG A 411 9.55 -12.84 19.02
C ARG A 411 10.57 -12.00 18.27
N SER A 412 10.61 -12.14 16.97
CA SER A 412 11.35 -11.20 16.11
C SER A 412 10.69 -11.09 14.76
N LEU A 413 10.68 -9.89 14.22
CA LEU A 413 10.14 -9.55 12.91
C LEU A 413 11.29 -9.09 12.01
N TYR A 414 11.29 -9.56 10.78
CA TYR A 414 12.30 -9.25 9.77
C TYR A 414 11.64 -8.92 8.44
N LEU A 415 12.17 -7.94 7.74
CA LEU A 415 11.88 -7.68 6.34
C LEU A 415 13.06 -8.20 5.51
N LEU A 416 12.81 -9.25 4.72
CA LEU A 416 13.86 -9.94 3.98
C LEU A 416 13.65 -9.75 2.47
N ASN A 417 14.71 -9.44 1.73
CA ASN A 417 14.64 -9.44 0.26
C ASN A 417 14.34 -10.85 -0.23
N ALA A 418 13.12 -11.05 -0.74
CA ALA A 418 12.60 -12.36 -1.07
C ALA A 418 13.40 -13.06 -2.18
N ALA A 419 13.86 -12.32 -3.20
CA ALA A 419 14.66 -12.86 -4.29
C ALA A 419 16.07 -13.25 -3.82
N SER A 420 16.72 -12.38 -3.05
CA SER A 420 18.06 -12.62 -2.49
C SER A 420 18.09 -13.85 -1.59
N VAL A 421 17.08 -14.00 -0.74
CA VAL A 421 16.94 -15.15 0.15
C VAL A 421 16.66 -16.45 -0.63
N GLN A 422 15.81 -16.40 -1.66
CA GLN A 422 15.49 -17.56 -2.50
C GLN A 422 16.73 -18.06 -3.25
N ASN A 423 17.56 -17.15 -3.74
CA ASN A 423 18.77 -17.46 -4.50
C ASN A 423 19.98 -17.82 -3.60
N GLY A 424 19.81 -17.78 -2.26
CA GLY A 424 20.89 -18.08 -1.31
C GLY A 424 22.00 -17.02 -1.26
N GLN A 425 21.77 -15.83 -1.79
CA GLN A 425 22.78 -14.76 -1.86
C GLN A 425 23.02 -14.08 -0.51
N ASN A 426 22.09 -14.19 0.44
CA ASN A 426 22.24 -13.66 1.80
C ASN A 426 22.24 -14.80 2.84
N GLU A 427 23.43 -15.22 3.25
CA GLU A 427 23.57 -16.29 4.25
C GLU A 427 22.99 -15.93 5.62
N LYS A 428 23.11 -14.67 6.06
CA LYS A 428 22.59 -14.20 7.36
C LYS A 428 21.06 -14.33 7.37
N SER A 429 20.38 -13.79 6.38
CA SER A 429 18.94 -13.86 6.24
C SER A 429 18.46 -15.30 6.02
N SER A 430 19.22 -16.10 5.30
CA SER A 430 18.93 -17.53 5.09
C SER A 430 18.93 -18.34 6.39
N LYS A 431 19.73 -17.98 7.39
CA LYS A 431 19.79 -18.67 8.69
C LYS A 431 18.56 -18.39 9.57
N ILE A 432 17.84 -17.29 9.33
CA ILE A 432 16.63 -16.91 10.06
C ILE A 432 15.45 -17.82 9.69
N LEU A 433 15.41 -18.28 8.43
CA LEU A 433 14.27 -19.00 7.87
C LEU A 433 14.22 -20.46 8.32
N SER A 434 13.11 -20.85 8.96
CA SER A 434 12.77 -22.24 9.17
C SER A 434 12.38 -22.94 7.85
N THR A 435 12.28 -24.26 7.86
CA THR A 435 11.77 -25.04 6.71
C THR A 435 10.36 -24.57 6.29
N TYR A 436 9.51 -24.18 7.25
CA TYR A 436 8.19 -23.64 6.98
C TYR A 436 8.27 -22.28 6.25
N HIS A 437 9.10 -21.36 6.74
CA HIS A 437 9.28 -20.03 6.12
C HIS A 437 9.77 -20.13 4.67
N ARG A 438 10.70 -21.04 4.39
CA ARG A 438 11.18 -21.31 3.01
C ARG A 438 10.07 -21.83 2.10
N ALA A 439 9.26 -22.75 2.61
CA ALA A 439 8.15 -23.32 1.85
C ALA A 439 7.05 -22.27 1.61
N GLU A 440 6.78 -21.41 2.59
CA GLU A 440 5.83 -20.30 2.48
C GLU A 440 6.31 -19.26 1.45
N LEU A 441 7.55 -18.81 1.56
CA LEU A 441 8.15 -17.87 0.60
C LEU A 441 8.11 -18.42 -0.84
N ASN A 442 8.51 -19.67 -1.04
CA ASN A 442 8.45 -20.30 -2.36
C ASN A 442 7.02 -20.41 -2.89
N HIS A 443 6.03 -20.66 -2.01
CA HIS A 443 4.63 -20.70 -2.39
C HIS A 443 4.13 -19.32 -2.85
N LEU A 444 4.43 -18.28 -2.11
CA LEU A 444 4.07 -16.90 -2.41
C LEU A 444 4.73 -16.42 -3.72
N LEU A 445 6.04 -16.58 -3.85
CA LEU A 445 6.75 -16.19 -5.07
C LEU A 445 6.26 -16.94 -6.29
N LYS A 446 5.98 -18.25 -6.17
CA LYS A 446 5.40 -19.03 -7.27
C LYS A 446 4.03 -18.49 -7.68
N PHE A 447 3.19 -18.14 -6.71
CA PHE A 447 1.88 -17.54 -7.00
C PHE A 447 2.03 -16.23 -7.76
N TYR A 448 2.78 -15.27 -7.22
CA TYR A 448 2.94 -13.95 -7.82
C TYR A 448 3.63 -14.02 -9.20
N ASN A 449 4.66 -14.84 -9.35
CA ASN A 449 5.33 -15.02 -10.65
C ASN A 449 4.43 -15.67 -11.71
N ASN A 450 3.46 -16.48 -11.31
CA ASN A 450 2.53 -17.11 -12.25
C ASN A 450 1.36 -16.20 -12.65
N HIS A 451 0.95 -15.31 -11.77
CA HIS A 451 -0.24 -14.48 -11.96
C HIS A 451 0.11 -13.04 -12.38
N PHE A 452 1.27 -12.54 -11.95
CA PHE A 452 1.74 -11.18 -12.25
C PHE A 452 3.09 -11.28 -12.96
N ASN A 453 3.14 -11.23 -14.27
CA ASN A 453 4.38 -11.33 -15.07
C ASN A 453 5.45 -10.27 -14.72
N ASN A 454 5.09 -9.30 -13.89
CA ASN A 454 5.86 -8.08 -13.63
C ASN A 454 6.96 -8.23 -12.58
N PHE A 455 7.06 -9.39 -11.90
CA PHE A 455 8.11 -9.68 -10.92
C PHE A 455 9.30 -10.48 -11.50
N ARG A 456 9.31 -10.73 -12.81
CA ARG A 456 10.46 -11.35 -13.45
C ARG A 456 11.52 -10.29 -13.66
N HIS A 457 12.55 -10.27 -12.80
CA HIS A 457 13.78 -9.57 -13.10
C HIS A 457 14.37 -10.15 -14.38
N LYS A 458 14.59 -9.29 -15.38
CA LYS A 458 15.47 -9.59 -16.50
C LYS A 458 16.91 -9.61 -16.04
#